data_62bf7320f10d4723f1240ed002f65b35
#
_entry.id   62bf7320f10d4723f1240ed002f65b35
#
_cell.length_a   1.000
_cell.length_b   1.000
_cell.length_c   1.000
_cell.angle_alpha   90.00
_cell.angle_beta   90.00
_cell.angle_gamma   90.00
#
_symmetry.space_group_name_H-M   'P 1'
#
loop_
_entity.id
_entity.type
_entity.pdbx_description
1 polymer ?
#
loop_
_entity_poly.entity_id
_entity_poly.type
_entity_poly.pdbx_seq_one_letter_code
_entity_poly.pdbx_strand_id
1 'polypeptide(L)'
;MIKPVFGVWLSYEEAVLNSPFKEASLGWTISVPNEDAYVYRGKGDNWKLWYKVSLPSMDTTLFLDSTTFALNSDDLYVSGLSFAKSGDKLLVKTDSRKIWRHSNSGTYFIYNLSLGTLIPVSDDNKNLRNVKISPDGKLVAYVREDNNLYIYEFKRKRERRLTSSGSKTILNGHFGWLYEEELTGYDGYRWSPDSESIAFWEENEAMVPEFTLFDEMGLYPKIQKIRYPKAGETNPTLRIGILRVKGGGRKWIQYAQVGDDYLPWMEWVNNEKVAFLKMDRKQKNWDIFIADRQTGRSLKVLSESDPDGWLDNHDQIKFMKDGKILWISENSGYKHIWIAKHSGSNFWPITKGEWEVSAINYIDEDAQKIYFTANKESVFENRFYSIRVDGTELNLLTPEEGSHYISISGSKKYFTDTFSSLTVPRKILYRDLESGKIIKVLGETDLEQYEEYEWSTPKIVHFPTKDNTENLDGIITLPPNYSKTKKYPVIMYGYGMPGTQIVWNRWGRTWNQYLAQLGYIVFSMDSRGMSGRGEEFKNLSYGDMAHYLAKDHLAGLNYLVDEGYADPERIGAWGWSGGGYFTCLMLT
;
A
#
# COMPACT_ATOMS: atom_id res chain seq x y z
N MET A 1 15.25 -25.87 38.15
CA MET A 1 16.17 -24.82 37.69
C MET A 1 15.63 -23.48 38.15
N ILE A 2 16.40 -22.72 38.92
CA ILE A 2 16.02 -21.39 39.40
C ILE A 2 16.12 -20.48 38.14
N LYS A 3 14.98 -19.95 37.64
CA LYS A 3 15.00 -18.93 36.58
C LYS A 3 15.89 -17.76 37.08
N PRO A 4 16.73 -17.18 36.24
CA PRO A 4 17.51 -15.99 36.64
C PRO A 4 16.55 -14.88 37.09
N VAL A 5 16.89 -14.20 38.16
CA VAL A 5 16.08 -13.15 38.80
C VAL A 5 15.99 -11.89 37.93
N PHE A 6 16.84 -11.80 36.89
CA PHE A 6 16.87 -10.70 35.91
C PHE A 6 16.85 -11.31 34.51
N GLY A 7 15.93 -10.83 33.65
CA GLY A 7 15.90 -11.20 32.25
C GLY A 7 17.09 -10.64 31.47
N VAL A 8 17.32 -11.19 30.29
CA VAL A 8 18.36 -10.70 29.37
C VAL A 8 17.90 -9.38 28.74
N TRP A 9 18.82 -8.44 28.57
CA TRP A 9 18.57 -7.21 27.83
C TRP A 9 18.95 -7.39 26.37
N LEU A 10 18.17 -6.78 25.49
CA LEU A 10 18.52 -6.68 24.07
C LEU A 10 19.82 -5.88 23.91
N SER A 11 20.74 -6.35 23.10
CA SER A 11 21.82 -5.54 22.59
C SER A 11 21.33 -4.61 21.48
N TYR A 12 22.10 -3.57 21.16
CA TYR A 12 21.81 -2.69 20.02
C TYR A 12 21.73 -3.48 18.70
N GLU A 13 22.64 -4.43 18.49
CA GLU A 13 22.67 -5.26 17.30
C GLU A 13 21.40 -6.11 17.16
N GLU A 14 20.92 -6.71 18.24
CA GLU A 14 19.66 -7.48 18.26
C GLU A 14 18.44 -6.58 18.04
N ALA A 15 18.45 -5.38 18.58
CA ALA A 15 17.31 -4.46 18.45
C ALA A 15 17.16 -3.88 17.03
N VAL A 16 18.26 -3.71 16.30
CA VAL A 16 18.31 -2.94 15.05
C VAL A 16 18.67 -3.79 13.83
N LEU A 17 19.65 -4.69 13.96
CA LEU A 17 20.23 -5.40 12.82
C LEU A 17 19.76 -6.85 12.72
N ASN A 18 19.82 -7.58 13.82
CA ASN A 18 19.67 -9.03 13.87
C ASN A 18 18.70 -9.44 14.98
N SER A 19 17.40 -9.10 14.83
CA SER A 19 16.40 -9.46 15.84
C SER A 19 16.50 -10.96 16.22
N PRO A 20 16.65 -11.27 17.51
CA PRO A 20 16.65 -12.67 17.98
C PRO A 20 15.28 -13.33 17.84
N PHE A 21 14.22 -12.51 17.68
CA PHE A 21 12.85 -12.97 17.62
C PHE A 21 12.44 -13.33 16.18
N LYS A 22 11.87 -14.52 16.05
CA LYS A 22 11.31 -15.00 14.77
C LYS A 22 9.80 -14.93 14.83
N GLU A 23 9.25 -13.82 14.34
CA GLU A 23 7.80 -13.70 14.20
C GLU A 23 7.27 -14.60 13.09
N ALA A 24 6.04 -15.13 13.29
CA ALA A 24 5.34 -15.91 12.28
C ALA A 24 5.26 -15.15 10.95
N SER A 25 5.67 -15.79 9.89
CA SER A 25 5.66 -15.22 8.54
C SER A 25 5.61 -16.34 7.51
N LEU A 26 4.71 -16.21 6.53
CA LEU A 26 4.75 -17.06 5.33
C LEU A 26 5.88 -16.65 4.37
N GLY A 27 6.58 -15.55 4.68
CA GLY A 27 7.57 -14.96 3.79
C GLY A 27 6.92 -14.31 2.58
N TRP A 28 7.70 -14.16 1.50
CA TRP A 28 7.14 -13.68 0.24
C TRP A 28 6.41 -14.82 -0.47
N THR A 29 5.09 -14.68 -0.57
CA THR A 29 4.20 -15.66 -1.19
C THR A 29 3.44 -15.06 -2.36
N ILE A 30 3.05 -15.91 -3.30
CA ILE A 30 2.24 -15.54 -4.47
C ILE A 30 1.00 -16.45 -4.47
N SER A 31 -0.20 -15.86 -4.39
CA SER A 31 -1.45 -16.60 -4.47
C SER A 31 -1.61 -17.25 -5.86
N VAL A 32 -2.01 -18.51 -5.89
CA VAL A 32 -2.29 -19.21 -7.15
C VAL A 32 -3.71 -18.86 -7.60
N PRO A 33 -3.90 -18.37 -8.84
CA PRO A 33 -5.23 -17.99 -9.34
C PRO A 33 -6.22 -19.17 -9.30
N ASN A 34 -7.43 -18.91 -8.83
CA ASN A 34 -8.55 -19.86 -8.74
C ASN A 34 -8.30 -21.08 -7.83
N GLU A 35 -7.25 -21.07 -7.02
CA GLU A 35 -6.90 -22.15 -6.10
C GLU A 35 -6.75 -21.64 -4.66
N ASP A 36 -6.90 -22.57 -3.70
CA ASP A 36 -6.51 -22.35 -2.31
C ASP A 36 -5.07 -22.79 -2.11
N ALA A 37 -4.16 -22.06 -2.70
CA ALA A 37 -2.75 -22.35 -2.68
C ALA A 37 -1.91 -21.07 -2.81
N TYR A 38 -0.69 -21.15 -2.31
CA TYR A 38 0.32 -20.14 -2.57
C TYR A 38 1.65 -20.77 -2.98
N VAL A 39 2.47 -19.99 -3.65
CA VAL A 39 3.83 -20.37 -4.04
C VAL A 39 4.80 -19.50 -3.23
N TYR A 40 5.86 -20.12 -2.72
CA TYR A 40 6.94 -19.44 -2.01
C TYR A 40 8.31 -19.92 -2.50
N ARG A 41 9.33 -19.09 -2.30
CA ARG A 41 10.73 -19.43 -2.60
C ARG A 41 11.36 -20.20 -1.45
N GLY A 42 12.14 -21.25 -1.76
CA GLY A 42 13.00 -21.94 -0.81
C GLY A 42 14.05 -21.00 -0.19
N LYS A 43 14.55 -21.36 0.98
CA LYS A 43 15.58 -20.61 1.73
C LYS A 43 16.90 -21.35 1.72
N GLY A 44 18.01 -20.65 2.04
CA GLY A 44 19.35 -21.22 2.06
C GLY A 44 19.74 -21.81 0.69
N ASP A 45 20.26 -23.02 0.67
CA ASP A 45 20.71 -23.69 -0.56
C ASP A 45 19.58 -23.96 -1.55
N ASN A 46 18.33 -23.89 -1.11
CA ASN A 46 17.13 -24.12 -1.92
C ASN A 46 16.56 -22.82 -2.56
N TRP A 47 17.27 -21.71 -2.56
CA TRP A 47 16.78 -20.41 -3.04
C TRP A 47 16.40 -20.40 -4.55
N LYS A 48 16.85 -21.38 -5.33
CA LYS A 48 16.47 -21.58 -6.73
C LYS A 48 15.18 -22.37 -6.91
N LEU A 49 14.66 -22.99 -5.84
CA LEU A 49 13.45 -23.80 -5.85
C LEU A 49 12.25 -23.01 -5.37
N TRP A 50 11.12 -23.25 -5.99
CA TRP A 50 9.84 -22.68 -5.60
C TRP A 50 8.86 -23.81 -5.25
N TYR A 51 8.15 -23.63 -4.19
CA TYR A 51 7.22 -24.64 -3.66
C TYR A 51 5.80 -24.13 -3.67
N LYS A 52 4.84 -24.98 -4.05
CA LYS A 52 3.42 -24.73 -3.92
C LYS A 52 2.92 -25.39 -2.64
N VAL A 53 2.20 -24.63 -1.84
CA VAL A 53 1.51 -25.10 -0.64
C VAL A 53 0.01 -25.07 -0.89
N SER A 54 -0.64 -26.22 -0.79
CA SER A 54 -2.09 -26.36 -0.88
C SER A 54 -2.74 -26.16 0.49
N LEU A 55 -3.80 -25.39 0.55
CA LEU A 55 -4.53 -25.09 1.78
C LEU A 55 -5.89 -25.83 1.80
N PRO A 56 -6.37 -26.25 2.95
CA PRO A 56 -5.78 -26.14 4.30
C PRO A 56 -4.83 -27.27 4.67
N SER A 57 -4.59 -28.26 3.78
CA SER A 57 -3.79 -29.47 4.10
C SER A 57 -2.35 -29.15 4.47
N MET A 58 -1.77 -28.10 3.90
CA MET A 58 -0.35 -27.73 3.95
C MET A 58 0.55 -28.67 3.15
N ASP A 59 -0.02 -29.44 2.22
CA ASP A 59 0.76 -30.27 1.32
C ASP A 59 1.67 -29.39 0.46
N THR A 60 2.96 -29.69 0.52
CA THR A 60 3.99 -28.92 -0.17
C THR A 60 4.56 -29.76 -1.32
N THR A 61 4.53 -29.18 -2.51
CA THR A 61 5.08 -29.79 -3.72
C THR A 61 6.07 -28.87 -4.39
N LEU A 62 7.08 -29.41 -5.09
CA LEU A 62 7.96 -28.61 -5.91
C LEU A 62 7.12 -28.01 -7.06
N PHE A 63 7.13 -26.69 -7.16
CA PHE A 63 6.38 -25.95 -8.17
C PHE A 63 7.23 -25.55 -9.37
N LEU A 64 8.44 -25.06 -9.09
CA LEU A 64 9.36 -24.57 -10.11
C LEU A 64 10.79 -24.72 -9.64
N ASP A 65 11.64 -25.26 -10.51
CA ASP A 65 13.08 -25.26 -10.34
C ASP A 65 13.71 -24.28 -11.35
N SER A 66 14.20 -23.14 -10.87
CA SER A 66 14.78 -22.12 -11.73
C SER A 66 16.15 -22.52 -12.31
N THR A 67 16.76 -23.60 -11.86
CA THR A 67 17.98 -24.15 -12.48
C THR A 67 17.70 -24.74 -13.86
N THR A 68 16.45 -25.14 -14.12
CA THR A 68 15.99 -25.65 -15.42
C THR A 68 15.82 -24.56 -16.47
N PHE A 69 15.85 -23.29 -16.07
CA PHE A 69 15.89 -22.18 -17.00
C PHE A 69 17.27 -22.19 -17.69
N ALA A 70 17.34 -22.76 -18.88
CA ALA A 70 18.58 -22.82 -19.69
C ALA A 70 19.02 -21.42 -20.17
N LEU A 71 19.26 -20.53 -19.22
CA LEU A 71 19.81 -19.20 -19.44
C LEU A 71 21.30 -19.25 -19.15
N ASN A 72 22.11 -18.66 -20.05
CA ASN A 72 23.57 -18.72 -20.13
C ASN A 72 24.34 -18.18 -18.89
N SER A 73 23.75 -18.11 -17.72
CA SER A 73 24.43 -17.75 -16.48
C SER A 73 23.96 -18.64 -15.33
N ASP A 74 24.90 -19.24 -14.62
CA ASP A 74 24.68 -20.09 -13.45
C ASP A 74 24.00 -19.36 -12.25
N ASP A 75 23.90 -18.03 -12.31
CA ASP A 75 23.46 -17.15 -11.23
C ASP A 75 22.17 -16.35 -11.52
N LEU A 76 21.24 -16.91 -12.31
CA LEU A 76 20.00 -16.20 -12.59
C LEU A 76 19.13 -16.09 -11.32
N TYR A 77 19.17 -14.95 -10.66
CA TYR A 77 18.32 -14.64 -9.52
C TYR A 77 16.93 -14.19 -9.97
N VAL A 78 15.93 -15.05 -9.78
CA VAL A 78 14.53 -14.69 -9.99
C VAL A 78 14.09 -13.71 -8.89
N SER A 79 13.98 -12.43 -9.23
CA SER A 79 13.62 -11.36 -8.30
C SER A 79 12.11 -11.15 -8.17
N GLY A 80 11.30 -11.73 -9.07
CA GLY A 80 9.85 -11.63 -9.06
C GLY A 80 9.18 -12.71 -9.91
N LEU A 81 8.01 -13.16 -9.44
CA LEU A 81 7.08 -14.02 -10.18
C LEU A 81 5.68 -13.44 -10.09
N SER A 82 4.91 -13.53 -11.17
CA SER A 82 3.47 -13.27 -11.14
C SER A 82 2.75 -14.17 -12.15
N PHE A 83 1.55 -14.62 -11.78
CA PHE A 83 0.72 -15.41 -12.68
C PHE A 83 0.07 -14.53 -13.75
N ALA A 84 -0.04 -15.05 -14.96
CA ALA A 84 -1.04 -14.57 -15.92
C ALA A 84 -2.45 -14.79 -15.35
N LYS A 85 -3.42 -13.97 -15.75
CA LYS A 85 -4.83 -14.11 -15.31
C LYS A 85 -5.42 -15.50 -15.61
N SER A 86 -4.95 -16.14 -16.67
CA SER A 86 -5.34 -17.52 -17.05
C SER A 86 -4.76 -18.60 -16.13
N GLY A 87 -3.73 -18.30 -15.34
CA GLY A 87 -3.06 -19.26 -14.46
C GLY A 87 -2.07 -20.21 -15.14
N ASP A 88 -2.00 -20.24 -16.49
CA ASP A 88 -1.18 -21.17 -17.27
C ASP A 88 0.25 -20.67 -17.53
N LYS A 89 0.54 -19.42 -17.24
CA LYS A 89 1.83 -18.77 -17.46
C LYS A 89 2.27 -17.96 -16.26
N LEU A 90 3.59 -17.86 -16.11
CA LEU A 90 4.24 -16.97 -15.15
C LEU A 90 5.03 -15.90 -15.90
N LEU A 91 4.92 -14.67 -15.43
CA LEU A 91 5.88 -13.62 -15.70
C LEU A 91 7.02 -13.76 -14.70
N VAL A 92 8.21 -14.04 -15.19
CA VAL A 92 9.45 -14.22 -14.42
C VAL A 92 10.30 -12.97 -14.56
N LYS A 93 10.69 -12.36 -13.46
CA LYS A 93 11.55 -11.17 -13.42
C LYS A 93 12.91 -11.50 -12.84
N THR A 94 13.96 -11.01 -13.49
CA THR A 94 15.35 -11.08 -13.05
C THR A 94 16.01 -9.71 -13.12
N ASP A 95 17.24 -9.56 -12.63
CA ASP A 95 18.03 -8.32 -12.71
C ASP A 95 17.25 -7.06 -12.30
N SER A 96 16.48 -7.16 -11.21
CA SER A 96 15.66 -6.07 -10.74
C SER A 96 16.49 -4.89 -10.27
N ARG A 97 16.25 -3.71 -10.85
CA ARG A 97 16.87 -2.44 -10.47
C ARG A 97 15.83 -1.48 -9.99
N LYS A 98 15.95 -1.02 -8.77
CA LYS A 98 15.06 0.00 -8.19
C LYS A 98 15.25 1.34 -8.91
N ILE A 99 14.14 2.03 -9.18
CA ILE A 99 14.12 3.38 -9.77
C ILE A 99 13.70 4.38 -8.71
N TRP A 100 12.47 4.24 -8.18
CA TRP A 100 11.92 5.02 -7.09
C TRP A 100 11.35 4.10 -6.00
N ARG A 101 10.41 4.59 -5.19
CA ARG A 101 9.79 3.85 -4.08
C ARG A 101 9.16 2.53 -4.53
N HIS A 102 8.40 2.55 -5.62
CA HIS A 102 7.63 1.41 -6.14
C HIS A 102 8.14 0.92 -7.49
N SER A 103 8.58 1.83 -8.36
CA SER A 103 9.02 1.52 -9.71
C SER A 103 10.38 0.83 -9.73
N ASN A 104 10.50 -0.07 -10.68
CA ASN A 104 11.73 -0.81 -10.93
C ASN A 104 11.79 -1.22 -12.40
N SER A 105 12.98 -1.53 -12.88
CA SER A 105 13.21 -2.15 -14.17
C SER A 105 13.80 -3.56 -13.99
N GLY A 106 13.83 -4.35 -15.05
CA GLY A 106 14.42 -5.67 -14.99
C GLY A 106 14.45 -6.36 -16.35
N THR A 107 14.91 -7.60 -16.32
CA THR A 107 14.85 -8.56 -17.42
C THR A 107 13.66 -9.48 -17.19
N TYR A 108 12.85 -9.73 -18.22
CA TYR A 108 11.60 -10.47 -18.03
C TYR A 108 11.45 -11.63 -19.01
N PHE A 109 10.85 -12.71 -18.53
CA PHE A 109 10.54 -13.91 -19.29
C PHE A 109 9.12 -14.36 -19.03
N ILE A 110 8.56 -15.10 -19.98
CA ILE A 110 7.33 -15.86 -19.80
C ILE A 110 7.67 -17.33 -19.65
N TYR A 111 7.27 -17.92 -18.55
CA TYR A 111 7.34 -19.35 -18.34
C TYR A 111 5.96 -19.98 -18.57
N ASN A 112 5.88 -20.92 -19.51
CA ASN A 112 4.69 -21.71 -19.76
C ASN A 112 4.70 -22.93 -18.83
N LEU A 113 3.74 -23.01 -17.93
CA LEU A 113 3.69 -24.06 -16.91
C LEU A 113 3.45 -25.46 -17.49
N SER A 114 2.68 -25.57 -18.58
CA SER A 114 2.36 -26.89 -19.19
C SER A 114 3.48 -27.40 -20.09
N LEU A 115 4.21 -26.49 -20.75
CA LEU A 115 5.29 -26.86 -21.68
C LEU A 115 6.69 -26.87 -21.03
N GLY A 116 6.84 -26.31 -19.83
CA GLY A 116 8.13 -26.15 -19.17
C GLY A 116 9.11 -25.23 -19.93
N THR A 117 8.60 -24.31 -20.77
CA THR A 117 9.41 -23.45 -21.63
C THR A 117 9.49 -22.01 -21.12
N LEU A 118 10.68 -21.45 -21.13
CA LEU A 118 10.96 -20.05 -20.80
C LEU A 118 11.26 -19.26 -22.08
N ILE A 119 10.55 -18.14 -22.28
CA ILE A 119 10.66 -17.31 -23.48
C ILE A 119 10.93 -15.87 -23.04
N PRO A 120 11.95 -15.17 -23.60
CA PRO A 120 12.16 -13.75 -23.32
C PRO A 120 10.98 -12.92 -23.84
N VAL A 121 10.65 -11.84 -23.13
CA VAL A 121 9.53 -10.94 -23.52
C VAL A 121 9.90 -9.98 -24.65
N SER A 122 11.17 -9.96 -25.06
CA SER A 122 11.65 -9.12 -26.16
C SER A 122 13.06 -9.57 -26.59
N ASP A 123 13.46 -9.20 -27.81
CA ASP A 123 14.81 -9.52 -28.34
C ASP A 123 15.90 -8.77 -27.54
N ASP A 124 15.66 -7.51 -27.19
CA ASP A 124 16.49 -6.74 -26.24
C ASP A 124 15.75 -6.67 -24.89
N ASN A 125 15.94 -7.70 -24.08
CA ASN A 125 15.17 -7.98 -22.86
C ASN A 125 15.79 -7.34 -21.61
N LYS A 126 16.26 -6.07 -21.71
CA LYS A 126 16.92 -5.37 -20.58
C LYS A 126 16.17 -4.12 -20.17
N ASN A 127 16.24 -3.79 -18.87
CA ASN A 127 15.69 -2.57 -18.28
C ASN A 127 14.23 -2.29 -18.62
N LEU A 128 13.43 -3.35 -18.81
CA LEU A 128 12.01 -3.22 -19.09
C LEU A 128 11.24 -2.80 -17.83
N ARG A 129 10.22 -1.95 -18.01
CA ARG A 129 9.35 -1.46 -16.91
C ARG A 129 7.90 -1.88 -17.15
N ASN A 130 7.14 -2.01 -16.08
CA ASN A 130 5.69 -2.24 -16.10
C ASN A 130 5.26 -3.39 -17.03
N VAL A 131 6.01 -4.49 -17.02
CA VAL A 131 5.75 -5.63 -17.92
C VAL A 131 4.47 -6.35 -17.50
N LYS A 132 3.52 -6.49 -18.42
CA LYS A 132 2.22 -7.15 -18.18
C LYS A 132 1.78 -8.03 -19.35
N ILE A 133 1.39 -9.25 -19.01
CA ILE A 133 0.78 -10.19 -19.97
C ILE A 133 -0.64 -9.69 -20.29
N SER A 134 -1.06 -9.78 -21.57
CA SER A 134 -2.44 -9.50 -21.96
C SER A 134 -3.41 -10.48 -21.28
N PRO A 135 -4.68 -10.09 -21.02
CA PRO A 135 -5.67 -10.98 -20.41
C PRO A 135 -5.85 -12.33 -21.11
N ASP A 136 -5.72 -12.37 -22.45
CA ASP A 136 -5.80 -13.60 -23.25
C ASP A 136 -4.47 -14.40 -23.31
N GLY A 137 -3.41 -13.92 -22.67
CA GLY A 137 -2.11 -14.60 -22.56
C GLY A 137 -1.28 -14.65 -23.85
N LYS A 138 -1.67 -13.92 -24.93
CA LYS A 138 -0.97 -14.01 -26.23
C LYS A 138 0.08 -12.95 -26.47
N LEU A 139 0.00 -11.86 -25.73
CA LEU A 139 0.86 -10.68 -25.86
C LEU A 139 1.44 -10.30 -24.50
N VAL A 140 2.52 -9.55 -24.54
CA VAL A 140 3.04 -8.84 -23.38
C VAL A 140 3.27 -7.37 -23.75
N ALA A 141 2.92 -6.45 -22.86
CA ALA A 141 3.23 -5.04 -23.01
C ALA A 141 4.27 -4.61 -21.98
N TYR A 142 5.06 -3.60 -22.30
CA TYR A 142 6.10 -3.05 -21.43
C TYR A 142 6.54 -1.67 -21.91
N VAL A 143 7.28 -0.97 -21.04
CA VAL A 143 7.92 0.30 -21.35
C VAL A 143 9.42 0.09 -21.45
N ARG A 144 10.06 0.71 -22.47
CA ARG A 144 11.51 0.73 -22.68
C ARG A 144 12.14 2.02 -22.13
N GLU A 145 13.47 2.06 -22.12
CA GLU A 145 14.26 3.23 -21.69
C GLU A 145 14.04 4.50 -22.54
N ASP A 146 13.51 4.37 -23.75
CA ASP A 146 13.08 5.50 -24.60
C ASP A 146 11.72 6.08 -24.17
N ASN A 147 11.18 5.64 -23.02
CA ASN A 147 9.91 6.06 -22.46
C ASN A 147 8.71 5.85 -23.41
N ASN A 148 8.77 4.79 -24.20
CA ASN A 148 7.67 4.37 -25.08
C ASN A 148 7.13 3.01 -24.70
N LEU A 149 5.83 2.84 -24.98
CA LEU A 149 5.10 1.58 -24.83
C LEU A 149 5.36 0.66 -26.04
N TYR A 150 5.61 -0.60 -25.74
CA TYR A 150 5.82 -1.68 -26.69
C TYR A 150 4.93 -2.87 -26.38
N ILE A 151 4.70 -3.69 -27.39
CA ILE A 151 4.13 -5.04 -27.24
C ILE A 151 5.01 -6.06 -27.94
N TYR A 152 5.01 -7.28 -27.40
CA TYR A 152 5.61 -8.46 -28.02
C TYR A 152 4.57 -9.54 -28.21
N GLU A 153 4.50 -10.09 -29.43
CA GLU A 153 3.57 -11.16 -29.83
C GLU A 153 4.32 -12.51 -29.82
N PHE A 154 3.95 -13.42 -28.90
CA PHE A 154 4.67 -14.67 -28.69
C PHE A 154 4.64 -15.57 -29.93
N LYS A 155 3.48 -15.74 -30.60
CA LYS A 155 3.31 -16.61 -31.74
C LYS A 155 4.19 -16.20 -32.93
N ARG A 156 4.32 -14.89 -33.16
CA ARG A 156 5.08 -14.33 -34.29
C ARG A 156 6.51 -13.96 -33.92
N LYS A 157 6.86 -14.02 -32.65
CA LYS A 157 8.14 -13.53 -32.11
C LYS A 157 8.46 -12.13 -32.63
N ARG A 158 7.50 -11.23 -32.52
CA ARG A 158 7.59 -9.89 -33.10
C ARG A 158 7.29 -8.82 -32.06
N GLU A 159 8.23 -7.90 -31.93
CA GLU A 159 8.04 -6.66 -31.18
C GLU A 159 7.43 -5.57 -32.06
N ARG A 160 6.63 -4.70 -31.43
CA ARG A 160 6.09 -3.51 -32.06
C ARG A 160 5.96 -2.37 -31.06
N ARG A 161 6.50 -1.22 -31.44
CA ARG A 161 6.33 0.02 -30.69
C ARG A 161 4.91 0.58 -30.88
N LEU A 162 4.25 0.96 -29.77
CA LEU A 162 2.88 1.51 -29.77
C LEU A 162 2.86 3.02 -29.66
N THR A 163 3.83 3.63 -28.94
CA THR A 163 3.97 5.09 -28.84
C THR A 163 5.30 5.54 -29.42
N SER A 164 5.41 6.81 -29.81
CA SER A 164 6.63 7.38 -30.42
C SER A 164 6.97 8.77 -29.89
N SER A 165 6.23 9.27 -28.91
CA SER A 165 6.44 10.57 -28.28
C SER A 165 7.46 10.55 -27.15
N GLY A 166 7.86 9.35 -26.69
CA GLY A 166 8.78 9.17 -25.56
C GLY A 166 10.08 9.96 -25.73
N SER A 167 10.49 10.63 -24.67
CA SER A 167 11.70 11.44 -24.59
C SER A 167 12.15 11.54 -23.12
N LYS A 168 13.14 12.37 -22.84
CA LYS A 168 13.58 12.65 -21.46
C LYS A 168 12.49 13.31 -20.60
N THR A 169 11.48 13.90 -21.21
CA THR A 169 10.42 14.66 -20.53
C THR A 169 9.00 14.22 -20.91
N ILE A 170 8.87 13.30 -21.85
CA ILE A 170 7.58 12.70 -22.23
C ILE A 170 7.63 11.21 -21.88
N LEU A 171 6.79 10.82 -20.94
CA LEU A 171 6.74 9.47 -20.39
C LEU A 171 5.45 8.79 -20.83
N ASN A 172 5.54 7.61 -21.47
CA ASN A 172 4.37 6.85 -21.90
C ASN A 172 4.27 5.54 -21.09
N GLY A 173 3.17 5.32 -20.41
CA GLY A 173 2.89 4.08 -19.69
C GLY A 173 3.65 3.89 -18.38
N HIS A 174 4.26 4.94 -17.88
CA HIS A 174 4.84 5.06 -16.54
C HIS A 174 4.85 6.53 -16.13
N PHE A 175 5.27 6.81 -14.91
CA PHE A 175 5.22 8.14 -14.32
C PHE A 175 6.60 8.62 -13.85
N GLY A 176 6.70 9.94 -13.64
CA GLY A 176 7.79 10.61 -12.96
C GLY A 176 7.63 10.56 -11.43
N TRP A 177 8.50 11.29 -10.74
CA TRP A 177 8.61 11.24 -9.29
C TRP A 177 7.32 11.67 -8.57
N LEU A 178 6.67 12.76 -9.00
CA LEU A 178 5.49 13.32 -8.33
C LEU A 178 4.36 12.30 -8.21
N TYR A 179 3.99 11.68 -9.34
CA TYR A 179 2.89 10.72 -9.35
C TYR A 179 3.20 9.45 -8.56
N GLU A 180 4.44 8.98 -8.61
CA GLU A 180 4.81 7.79 -7.86
C GLU A 180 4.83 8.03 -6.35
N GLU A 181 5.39 9.16 -5.90
CA GLU A 181 5.56 9.44 -4.47
C GLU A 181 4.26 9.89 -3.81
N GLU A 182 3.49 10.77 -4.47
CA GLU A 182 2.34 11.44 -3.84
C GLU A 182 0.99 10.80 -4.21
N LEU A 183 0.91 10.13 -5.37
CA LEU A 183 -0.35 9.58 -5.89
C LEU A 183 -0.28 8.06 -6.14
N THR A 184 0.77 7.38 -5.65
CA THR A 184 1.03 5.94 -5.83
C THR A 184 1.03 5.46 -7.30
N GLY A 185 1.22 6.40 -8.24
CA GLY A 185 1.18 6.18 -9.68
C GLY A 185 2.53 5.72 -10.22
N TYR A 186 2.79 4.41 -10.33
CA TYR A 186 3.99 3.87 -10.99
C TYR A 186 3.66 3.02 -12.21
N ASP A 187 2.44 2.52 -12.31
CA ASP A 187 1.94 1.62 -13.36
C ASP A 187 1.03 2.39 -14.33
N GLY A 188 1.62 2.90 -15.41
CA GLY A 188 1.04 3.92 -16.27
C GLY A 188 0.19 3.37 -17.44
N TYR A 189 -0.29 2.11 -17.45
CA TYR A 189 -1.22 1.65 -18.48
C TYR A 189 -2.09 0.48 -18.02
N ARG A 190 -3.20 0.24 -18.74
CA ARG A 190 -4.19 -0.83 -18.48
C ARG A 190 -4.55 -1.55 -19.77
N TRP A 191 -4.46 -2.89 -19.78
CA TRP A 191 -5.03 -3.71 -20.83
C TRP A 191 -6.55 -3.70 -20.79
N SER A 192 -7.22 -3.59 -21.94
CA SER A 192 -8.65 -3.88 -22.02
C SER A 192 -8.94 -5.36 -21.70
N PRO A 193 -10.10 -5.69 -21.14
CA PRO A 193 -10.44 -7.08 -20.80
C PRO A 193 -10.37 -8.05 -21.99
N ASP A 194 -10.67 -7.57 -23.21
CA ASP A 194 -10.59 -8.32 -24.47
C ASP A 194 -9.19 -8.40 -25.09
N SER A 195 -8.17 -7.79 -24.46
CA SER A 195 -6.80 -7.71 -24.97
C SER A 195 -6.62 -6.95 -26.29
N GLU A 196 -7.64 -6.26 -26.78
CA GLU A 196 -7.60 -5.56 -28.08
C GLU A 196 -7.09 -4.12 -27.99
N SER A 197 -7.05 -3.55 -26.78
CA SER A 197 -6.62 -2.16 -26.55
C SER A 197 -5.81 -2.01 -25.28
N ILE A 198 -5.05 -0.91 -25.23
CA ILE A 198 -4.35 -0.43 -24.04
C ILE A 198 -4.77 1.02 -23.81
N ALA A 199 -5.26 1.33 -22.61
CA ALA A 199 -5.38 2.69 -22.12
C ALA A 199 -4.09 3.04 -21.37
N PHE A 200 -3.53 4.23 -21.59
CA PHE A 200 -2.24 4.63 -21.01
C PHE A 200 -2.21 6.12 -20.68
N TRP A 201 -1.42 6.48 -19.69
CA TRP A 201 -1.07 7.86 -19.43
C TRP A 201 0.17 8.25 -20.24
N GLU A 202 0.13 9.46 -20.78
CA GLU A 202 1.29 10.19 -21.23
C GLU A 202 1.49 11.35 -20.28
N GLU A 203 2.63 11.40 -19.61
CA GLU A 203 3.06 12.47 -18.72
C GLU A 203 4.07 13.36 -19.42
N ASN A 204 3.91 14.68 -19.30
CA ASN A 204 4.84 15.67 -19.81
C ASN A 204 5.44 16.49 -18.66
N GLU A 205 6.73 16.27 -18.40
CA GLU A 205 7.52 16.94 -17.37
C GLU A 205 8.36 18.11 -17.91
N ALA A 206 8.18 18.53 -19.18
CA ALA A 206 9.07 19.52 -19.82
C ALA A 206 9.16 20.84 -19.04
N MET A 207 8.06 21.24 -18.38
CA MET A 207 7.97 22.47 -17.60
C MET A 207 8.27 22.28 -16.10
N VAL A 208 8.48 21.04 -15.64
CA VAL A 208 8.78 20.76 -14.24
C VAL A 208 10.23 21.12 -13.94
N PRO A 209 10.51 21.91 -12.89
CA PRO A 209 11.86 22.28 -12.50
C PRO A 209 12.71 21.06 -12.14
N GLU A 210 14.01 21.12 -12.41
CA GLU A 210 14.97 20.11 -11.99
C GLU A 210 15.49 20.38 -10.58
N PHE A 211 15.49 19.34 -9.74
CA PHE A 211 16.14 19.33 -8.44
C PHE A 211 17.42 18.50 -8.50
N THR A 212 18.49 19.00 -7.89
CA THR A 212 19.79 18.34 -7.87
C THR A 212 19.98 17.60 -6.56
N LEU A 213 20.23 16.30 -6.63
CA LEU A 213 20.64 15.45 -5.52
C LEU A 213 22.13 15.16 -5.62
N PHE A 214 22.80 15.11 -4.48
CA PHE A 214 24.21 14.74 -4.35
C PHE A 214 24.29 13.37 -3.66
N ASP A 215 24.88 12.38 -4.31
CA ASP A 215 25.26 11.11 -3.70
C ASP A 215 26.73 11.22 -3.25
N GLU A 216 26.93 11.42 -1.96
CA GLU A 216 28.24 11.58 -1.33
C GLU A 216 28.84 10.28 -0.79
N MET A 217 28.19 9.12 -1.04
CA MET A 217 28.65 7.82 -0.54
C MET A 217 29.94 7.32 -1.20
N GLY A 218 30.35 7.90 -2.32
CA GLY A 218 31.58 7.58 -3.01
C GLY A 218 32.73 8.55 -2.69
N LEU A 219 33.95 8.20 -3.17
CA LEU A 219 35.12 9.08 -3.04
C LEU A 219 34.89 10.47 -3.68
N TYR A 220 34.13 10.51 -4.77
CA TYR A 220 33.67 11.73 -5.41
C TYR A 220 32.14 11.73 -5.46
N PRO A 221 31.48 12.86 -5.17
CA PRO A 221 30.04 12.94 -5.20
C PRO A 221 29.50 12.74 -6.63
N LYS A 222 28.39 11.99 -6.74
CA LYS A 222 27.65 11.85 -7.97
C LYS A 222 26.45 12.80 -7.96
N ILE A 223 26.22 13.47 -9.07
CA ILE A 223 25.08 14.37 -9.24
C ILE A 223 23.96 13.61 -9.93
N GLN A 224 22.78 13.58 -9.31
CA GLN A 224 21.53 13.12 -9.90
C GLN A 224 20.57 14.30 -10.02
N LYS A 225 19.98 14.49 -11.21
CA LYS A 225 18.92 15.48 -11.43
C LYS A 225 17.60 14.75 -11.59
N ILE A 226 16.58 15.22 -10.89
CA ILE A 226 15.21 14.72 -10.98
C ILE A 226 14.25 15.88 -11.28
N ARG A 227 13.19 15.60 -12.01
CA ARG A 227 12.08 16.54 -12.18
C ARG A 227 11.26 16.52 -10.90
N TYR A 228 11.28 17.64 -10.15
CA TYR A 228 10.72 17.71 -8.81
C TYR A 228 10.03 19.07 -8.61
N PRO A 229 8.70 19.13 -8.70
CA PRO A 229 7.99 20.36 -8.45
C PRO A 229 7.93 20.62 -6.93
N LYS A 230 8.56 21.68 -6.46
CA LYS A 230 8.35 22.16 -5.10
C LYS A 230 6.95 22.74 -4.96
N ALA A 231 6.49 22.92 -3.71
CA ALA A 231 5.21 23.56 -3.44
C ALA A 231 5.10 24.90 -4.16
N GLY A 232 4.01 25.10 -4.92
CA GLY A 232 3.78 26.30 -5.73
C GLY A 232 4.38 26.27 -7.14
N GLU A 233 5.29 25.36 -7.44
CA GLU A 233 5.91 25.22 -8.77
C GLU A 233 5.02 24.43 -9.75
N THR A 234 5.40 24.45 -11.03
CA THR A 234 4.65 23.80 -12.12
C THR A 234 4.72 22.30 -12.00
N ASN A 235 3.56 21.65 -11.97
CA ASN A 235 3.42 20.19 -12.01
C ASN A 235 3.55 19.63 -13.43
N PRO A 236 3.83 18.32 -13.60
CA PRO A 236 3.71 17.66 -14.89
C PRO A 236 2.25 17.69 -15.37
N THR A 237 2.06 17.72 -16.68
CA THR A 237 0.74 17.61 -17.31
C THR A 237 0.50 16.20 -17.82
N LEU A 238 -0.71 15.67 -17.63
CA LEU A 238 -1.08 14.33 -18.07
C LEU A 238 -2.21 14.36 -19.08
N ARG A 239 -2.21 13.34 -19.93
CA ARG A 239 -3.37 12.97 -20.76
C ARG A 239 -3.48 11.46 -20.88
N ILE A 240 -4.70 10.98 -21.15
CA ILE A 240 -4.97 9.56 -21.31
C ILE A 240 -5.22 9.27 -22.79
N GLY A 241 -4.51 8.26 -23.30
CA GLY A 241 -4.67 7.76 -24.66
C GLY A 241 -5.15 6.32 -24.67
N ILE A 242 -5.91 5.95 -25.72
CA ILE A 242 -6.32 4.57 -26.01
C ILE A 242 -5.65 4.12 -27.31
N LEU A 243 -4.92 3.03 -27.27
CA LEU A 243 -4.22 2.41 -28.38
C LEU A 243 -4.90 1.10 -28.76
N ARG A 244 -5.14 0.88 -30.05
CA ARG A 244 -5.53 -0.43 -30.58
C ARG A 244 -4.31 -1.30 -30.79
N VAL A 245 -4.32 -2.49 -30.19
CA VAL A 245 -3.21 -3.45 -30.24
C VAL A 245 -2.90 -3.93 -31.66
N LYS A 246 -3.91 -4.12 -32.50
CA LYS A 246 -3.73 -4.54 -33.91
C LYS A 246 -3.33 -3.39 -34.85
N GLY A 247 -3.20 -2.18 -34.35
CA GLY A 247 -3.00 -0.95 -35.15
C GLY A 247 -4.30 -0.17 -35.35
N GLY A 248 -4.21 0.99 -36.01
CA GLY A 248 -5.41 1.84 -36.26
C GLY A 248 -5.38 3.19 -35.52
N GLY A 249 -4.20 3.55 -35.02
CA GLY A 249 -3.98 4.87 -34.42
C GLY A 249 -4.32 4.92 -32.93
N ARG A 250 -4.09 6.10 -32.39
CA ARG A 250 -4.32 6.46 -30.97
C ARG A 250 -5.54 7.37 -30.89
N LYS A 251 -6.37 7.17 -29.87
CA LYS A 251 -7.43 8.11 -29.48
C LYS A 251 -7.05 8.77 -28.17
N TRP A 252 -7.05 10.10 -28.14
CA TRP A 252 -6.94 10.83 -26.89
C TRP A 252 -8.32 10.97 -26.25
N ILE A 253 -8.42 10.75 -24.96
CA ILE A 253 -9.63 10.99 -24.19
C ILE A 253 -9.87 12.49 -24.12
N GLN A 254 -11.10 12.91 -24.41
CA GLN A 254 -11.55 14.30 -24.40
C GLN A 254 -12.26 14.58 -23.08
N TYR A 255 -11.76 15.52 -22.31
CA TYR A 255 -12.36 16.06 -21.08
C TYR A 255 -11.98 17.51 -20.92
N ALA A 256 -12.75 18.26 -20.12
CA ALA A 256 -12.41 19.65 -19.81
C ALA A 256 -11.20 19.65 -18.86
N GLN A 257 -10.03 19.99 -19.38
CA GLN A 257 -8.81 20.18 -18.60
C GLN A 257 -8.73 21.65 -18.16
N VAL A 258 -8.52 21.86 -16.87
CA VAL A 258 -8.36 23.20 -16.28
C VAL A 258 -7.05 23.22 -15.50
N GLY A 259 -6.01 23.82 -16.11
CA GLY A 259 -4.74 24.04 -15.42
C GLY A 259 -4.00 22.75 -15.02
N ASP A 260 -3.61 22.66 -13.75
CA ASP A 260 -2.73 21.64 -13.17
C ASP A 260 -3.53 20.45 -12.57
N ASP A 261 -4.58 19.99 -13.26
CA ASP A 261 -5.39 18.86 -12.77
C ASP A 261 -4.57 17.57 -12.73
N TYR A 262 -4.78 16.78 -11.68
CA TYR A 262 -4.25 15.43 -11.58
C TYR A 262 -5.17 14.38 -12.22
N LEU A 263 -4.57 13.32 -12.78
CA LEU A 263 -5.26 12.12 -13.27
C LEU A 263 -4.74 10.87 -12.52
N PRO A 264 -5.03 10.72 -11.23
CA PRO A 264 -4.36 9.73 -10.39
C PRO A 264 -4.84 8.30 -10.61
N TRP A 265 -6.01 8.11 -11.21
CA TRP A 265 -6.61 6.79 -11.37
C TRP A 265 -7.28 6.59 -12.73
N MET A 266 -7.18 5.36 -13.27
CA MET A 266 -7.84 4.92 -14.50
C MET A 266 -8.02 3.40 -14.48
N GLU A 267 -9.19 2.92 -14.95
CA GLU A 267 -9.47 1.49 -15.10
C GLU A 267 -10.46 1.24 -16.25
N TRP A 268 -10.44 0.04 -16.84
CA TRP A 268 -11.45 -0.38 -17.80
C TRP A 268 -12.76 -0.78 -17.08
N VAL A 269 -13.85 -0.14 -17.43
CA VAL A 269 -15.20 -0.53 -16.96
C VAL A 269 -15.65 -1.81 -17.66
N ASN A 270 -15.38 -1.91 -18.96
CA ASN A 270 -15.62 -3.06 -19.81
C ASN A 270 -14.78 -2.94 -21.09
N ASN A 271 -15.04 -3.78 -22.10
CA ASN A 271 -14.28 -3.73 -23.36
C ASN A 271 -14.39 -2.40 -24.13
N GLU A 272 -15.45 -1.63 -23.92
CA GLU A 272 -15.76 -0.42 -24.71
C GLU A 272 -15.54 0.89 -23.94
N LYS A 273 -15.38 0.84 -22.62
CA LYS A 273 -15.37 2.04 -21.77
C LYS A 273 -14.20 2.03 -20.80
N VAL A 274 -13.55 3.19 -20.68
CA VAL A 274 -12.49 3.49 -19.71
C VAL A 274 -13.00 4.53 -18.73
N ALA A 275 -12.93 4.26 -17.44
CA ALA A 275 -13.14 5.25 -16.39
C ALA A 275 -11.82 5.86 -15.95
N PHE A 276 -11.84 7.13 -15.60
CA PHE A 276 -10.70 7.84 -15.02
C PHE A 276 -11.16 8.92 -14.05
N LEU A 277 -10.29 9.25 -13.11
CA LEU A 277 -10.51 10.30 -12.13
C LEU A 277 -9.70 11.55 -12.51
N LYS A 278 -10.35 12.69 -12.49
CA LYS A 278 -9.73 14.01 -12.57
C LYS A 278 -9.86 14.71 -11.23
N MET A 279 -8.78 15.23 -10.70
CA MET A 279 -8.73 15.91 -9.40
C MET A 279 -8.04 17.26 -9.54
N ASP A 280 -8.55 18.30 -8.88
CA ASP A 280 -7.89 19.60 -8.88
C ASP A 280 -6.59 19.58 -8.06
N ARG A 281 -5.68 20.52 -8.31
CA ARG A 281 -4.39 20.60 -7.63
C ARG A 281 -4.50 20.76 -6.11
N LYS A 282 -5.55 21.39 -5.60
CA LYS A 282 -5.80 21.54 -4.15
C LYS A 282 -6.43 20.31 -3.53
N GLN A 283 -6.75 19.31 -4.35
CA GLN A 283 -7.41 18.05 -3.95
C GLN A 283 -8.76 18.27 -3.28
N LYS A 284 -9.40 19.43 -3.51
CA LYS A 284 -10.72 19.74 -2.96
C LYS A 284 -11.87 19.15 -3.76
N ASN A 285 -11.63 18.85 -5.02
CA ASN A 285 -12.65 18.33 -5.93
C ASN A 285 -12.08 17.24 -6.81
N TRP A 286 -12.83 16.16 -6.97
CA TRP A 286 -12.56 15.22 -8.03
C TRP A 286 -13.83 14.81 -8.78
N ASP A 287 -13.64 14.47 -10.04
CA ASP A 287 -14.67 14.01 -10.97
C ASP A 287 -14.29 12.65 -11.56
N ILE A 288 -15.22 11.68 -11.59
CA ILE A 288 -15.09 10.45 -12.36
C ILE A 288 -15.73 10.66 -13.73
N PHE A 289 -14.96 10.36 -14.76
CA PHE A 289 -15.40 10.34 -16.15
C PHE A 289 -15.41 8.90 -16.68
N ILE A 290 -16.32 8.62 -17.60
CA ILE A 290 -16.32 7.41 -18.43
C ILE A 290 -16.14 7.81 -19.89
N ALA A 291 -15.08 7.31 -20.53
CA ALA A 291 -14.72 7.56 -21.91
C ALA A 291 -15.04 6.36 -22.80
N ASP A 292 -15.53 6.64 -24.01
CA ASP A 292 -15.76 5.65 -25.05
C ASP A 292 -14.44 5.30 -25.78
N ARG A 293 -14.14 4.02 -25.92
CA ARG A 293 -12.91 3.48 -26.51
C ARG A 293 -12.68 3.93 -27.96
N GLN A 294 -13.74 4.05 -28.75
CA GLN A 294 -13.63 4.29 -30.19
C GLN A 294 -13.51 5.77 -30.52
N THR A 295 -14.22 6.61 -29.79
CA THR A 295 -14.31 8.05 -30.06
C THR A 295 -13.39 8.89 -29.16
N GLY A 296 -13.06 8.41 -27.95
CA GLY A 296 -12.37 9.17 -26.91
C GLY A 296 -13.28 10.20 -26.21
N ARG A 297 -14.56 10.31 -26.55
CA ARG A 297 -15.50 11.20 -25.87
C ARG A 297 -15.76 10.67 -24.47
N SER A 298 -15.76 11.57 -23.48
CA SER A 298 -16.05 11.22 -22.10
C SER A 298 -17.23 11.99 -21.54
N LEU A 299 -17.89 11.37 -20.56
CA LEU A 299 -18.98 11.96 -19.78
C LEU A 299 -18.63 11.88 -18.30
N LYS A 300 -18.84 12.97 -17.57
CA LYS A 300 -18.74 12.98 -16.11
C LYS A 300 -19.92 12.21 -15.51
N VAL A 301 -19.61 11.30 -14.60
CA VAL A 301 -20.61 10.41 -13.98
C VAL A 301 -20.71 10.60 -12.47
N LEU A 302 -19.67 11.06 -11.81
CA LEU A 302 -19.66 11.27 -10.36
C LEU A 302 -18.74 12.43 -10.02
N SER A 303 -19.06 13.15 -8.96
CA SER A 303 -18.21 14.22 -8.38
C SER A 303 -18.23 14.13 -6.88
N GLU A 304 -17.11 14.46 -6.25
CA GLU A 304 -17.01 14.75 -4.81
C GLU A 304 -16.29 16.07 -4.57
N SER A 305 -16.59 16.68 -3.44
CA SER A 305 -15.91 17.90 -3.00
C SER A 305 -15.78 17.94 -1.49
N ASP A 306 -14.64 18.44 -1.01
CA ASP A 306 -14.37 18.80 0.36
C ASP A 306 -13.89 20.26 0.40
N PRO A 307 -14.76 21.23 0.66
CA PRO A 307 -14.39 22.65 0.65
C PRO A 307 -13.47 23.04 1.82
N ASP A 308 -13.50 22.29 2.92
CA ASP A 308 -12.78 22.62 4.16
C ASP A 308 -11.46 21.87 4.30
N GLY A 309 -11.27 20.77 3.54
CA GLY A 309 -10.09 19.93 3.58
C GLY A 309 -9.63 19.46 2.21
N TRP A 310 -9.36 18.16 2.09
CA TRP A 310 -8.94 17.51 0.84
C TRP A 310 -9.46 16.08 0.73
N LEU A 311 -9.57 15.60 -0.51
CA LEU A 311 -9.98 14.24 -0.86
C LEU A 311 -8.73 13.38 -1.08
N ASP A 312 -8.59 12.28 -0.33
CA ASP A 312 -7.44 11.37 -0.39
C ASP A 312 -7.80 9.92 -0.81
N ASN A 313 -9.05 9.66 -1.17
CA ASN A 313 -9.64 8.33 -1.43
C ASN A 313 -9.77 7.97 -2.92
N HIS A 314 -8.89 8.50 -3.75
CA HIS A 314 -8.98 8.42 -5.22
C HIS A 314 -8.71 7.03 -5.83
N ASP A 315 -8.25 6.04 -5.06
CA ASP A 315 -7.88 4.71 -5.53
C ASP A 315 -8.89 3.59 -5.19
N GLN A 316 -9.88 3.88 -4.35
CA GLN A 316 -10.88 2.92 -3.87
C GLN A 316 -12.19 2.98 -4.67
N ILE A 317 -12.07 2.89 -6.02
CA ILE A 317 -13.22 2.95 -6.94
C ILE A 317 -13.38 1.61 -7.64
N LYS A 318 -14.59 1.06 -7.65
CA LYS A 318 -14.92 -0.23 -8.28
C LYS A 318 -16.17 -0.11 -9.13
N PHE A 319 -16.16 -0.71 -10.32
CA PHE A 319 -17.32 -0.83 -11.18
C PHE A 319 -17.87 -2.24 -11.10
N MET A 320 -19.17 -2.35 -10.86
CA MET A 320 -19.89 -3.63 -10.85
C MET A 320 -20.38 -3.99 -12.26
N LYS A 321 -20.61 -5.28 -12.52
CA LYS A 321 -21.14 -5.79 -13.81
C LYS A 321 -22.49 -5.17 -14.18
N ASP A 322 -23.33 -4.84 -13.20
CA ASP A 322 -24.63 -4.18 -13.39
C ASP A 322 -24.51 -2.66 -13.62
N GLY A 323 -23.29 -2.15 -13.69
CA GLY A 323 -22.97 -0.73 -13.96
C GLY A 323 -23.03 0.19 -12.76
N LYS A 324 -23.22 -0.32 -11.55
CA LYS A 324 -23.07 0.49 -10.34
C LYS A 324 -21.61 0.81 -10.07
N ILE A 325 -21.40 1.91 -9.38
CA ILE A 325 -20.08 2.39 -8.95
C ILE A 325 -20.04 2.32 -7.44
N LEU A 326 -19.02 1.64 -6.89
CA LEU A 326 -18.69 1.64 -5.46
C LEU A 326 -17.42 2.43 -5.25
N TRP A 327 -17.39 3.24 -4.19
CA TRP A 327 -16.18 3.95 -3.76
C TRP A 327 -16.19 4.22 -2.27
N ILE A 328 -15.05 4.58 -1.72
CA ILE A 328 -14.95 5.07 -0.34
C ILE A 328 -15.06 6.60 -0.36
N SER A 329 -15.93 7.16 0.47
CA SER A 329 -16.18 8.59 0.57
C SER A 329 -16.33 9.05 2.01
N GLU A 330 -15.93 10.28 2.28
CA GLU A 330 -16.10 10.99 3.56
C GLU A 330 -17.36 11.87 3.61
N ASN A 331 -18.22 11.85 2.60
CA ASN A 331 -19.46 12.67 2.52
C ASN A 331 -20.39 12.59 3.74
N SER A 332 -20.18 11.69 4.67
CA SER A 332 -20.92 11.56 5.93
C SER A 332 -20.07 11.88 7.15
N GLY A 333 -18.90 12.49 6.99
CA GLY A 333 -17.95 12.83 8.04
C GLY A 333 -16.93 11.74 8.38
N TYR A 334 -17.13 10.52 7.87
CA TYR A 334 -16.23 9.37 8.03
C TYR A 334 -16.10 8.60 6.72
N LYS A 335 -14.99 7.89 6.52
CA LYS A 335 -14.76 7.04 5.33
C LYS A 335 -15.70 5.87 5.32
N HIS A 336 -16.68 5.88 4.42
CA HIS A 336 -17.67 4.82 4.25
C HIS A 336 -17.73 4.32 2.81
N ILE A 337 -18.26 3.10 2.62
CA ILE A 337 -18.57 2.57 1.30
C ILE A 337 -19.84 3.22 0.78
N TRP A 338 -19.74 3.87 -0.36
CA TRP A 338 -20.88 4.48 -1.07
C TRP A 338 -21.12 3.72 -2.37
N ILE A 339 -22.36 3.80 -2.86
CA ILE A 339 -22.78 3.21 -4.12
C ILE A 339 -23.60 4.20 -4.92
N ALA A 340 -23.33 4.30 -6.21
CA ALA A 340 -24.10 5.10 -7.16
C ALA A 340 -24.65 4.23 -8.30
N LYS A 341 -25.77 4.64 -8.89
CA LYS A 341 -26.21 4.11 -10.18
C LYS A 341 -25.29 4.58 -11.29
N HIS A 342 -25.29 3.88 -12.41
CA HIS A 342 -24.43 4.10 -13.58
C HIS A 342 -24.36 5.54 -14.11
N SER A 343 -25.34 6.38 -13.83
CA SER A 343 -25.38 7.80 -14.23
C SER A 343 -24.79 8.75 -13.18
N GLY A 344 -24.28 8.22 -12.05
CA GLY A 344 -23.83 9.06 -10.91
C GLY A 344 -24.94 9.81 -10.18
N SER A 345 -26.15 9.83 -10.74
CA SER A 345 -27.32 10.36 -10.05
C SER A 345 -27.85 9.32 -9.07
N ASN A 346 -28.18 9.76 -7.86
CA ASN A 346 -28.64 8.93 -6.76
C ASN A 346 -27.55 7.99 -6.21
N PHE A 347 -26.80 8.48 -5.27
CA PHE A 347 -25.84 7.72 -4.50
C PHE A 347 -26.24 7.70 -3.01
N TRP A 348 -25.86 6.63 -2.31
CA TRP A 348 -26.13 6.47 -0.89
C TRP A 348 -25.03 5.64 -0.21
N PRO A 349 -24.80 5.86 1.10
CA PRO A 349 -23.83 5.06 1.84
C PRO A 349 -24.37 3.65 2.12
N ILE A 350 -23.53 2.63 1.90
CA ILE A 350 -23.78 1.24 2.29
C ILE A 350 -23.42 1.05 3.76
N THR A 351 -22.30 1.62 4.21
CA THR A 351 -21.86 1.62 5.62
C THR A 351 -22.08 2.98 6.26
N LYS A 352 -22.29 3.02 7.59
CA LYS A 352 -22.59 4.25 8.33
C LYS A 352 -22.07 4.16 9.77
N GLY A 353 -21.77 5.29 10.38
CA GLY A 353 -21.39 5.40 11.80
C GLY A 353 -20.17 6.29 12.00
N GLU A 354 -19.72 6.41 13.25
CA GLU A 354 -18.53 7.18 13.64
C GLU A 354 -17.29 6.26 13.62
N TRP A 355 -16.97 5.72 12.45
CA TRP A 355 -15.85 4.83 12.18
C TRP A 355 -15.51 4.83 10.70
N GLU A 356 -14.32 4.35 10.32
CA GLU A 356 -13.83 4.43 8.96
C GLU A 356 -13.62 3.05 8.32
N VAL A 357 -14.00 2.93 7.05
CA VAL A 357 -13.59 1.86 6.14
C VAL A 357 -12.20 2.18 5.62
N SER A 358 -11.25 1.27 5.80
CA SER A 358 -9.88 1.43 5.32
C SER A 358 -9.67 0.89 3.90
N ALA A 359 -10.38 -0.18 3.51
CA ALA A 359 -10.29 -0.75 2.16
C ALA A 359 -11.48 -1.64 1.79
N ILE A 360 -11.86 -1.65 0.52
CA ILE A 360 -12.73 -2.67 -0.08
C ILE A 360 -11.84 -3.82 -0.57
N ASN A 361 -11.82 -4.94 0.16
CA ASN A 361 -10.94 -6.07 -0.12
C ASN A 361 -11.46 -6.98 -1.23
N TYR A 362 -12.79 -7.22 -1.28
CA TYR A 362 -13.40 -8.07 -2.31
C TYR A 362 -14.89 -7.74 -2.45
N ILE A 363 -15.40 -7.90 -3.67
CA ILE A 363 -16.84 -7.80 -3.99
C ILE A 363 -17.26 -9.11 -4.64
N ASP A 364 -18.15 -9.81 -3.97
CA ASP A 364 -18.86 -10.96 -4.55
C ASP A 364 -20.16 -10.44 -5.18
N GLU A 365 -20.11 -10.21 -6.49
CA GLU A 365 -21.25 -9.69 -7.22
C GLU A 365 -22.39 -10.71 -7.35
N ASP A 366 -22.07 -12.02 -7.37
CA ASP A 366 -23.07 -13.07 -7.49
C ASP A 366 -23.81 -13.25 -6.14
N ALA A 367 -23.11 -13.20 -5.02
CA ALA A 367 -23.69 -13.20 -3.67
C ALA A 367 -24.21 -11.82 -3.23
N GLN A 368 -23.97 -10.75 -3.99
CA GLN A 368 -24.28 -9.36 -3.62
C GLN A 368 -23.70 -8.97 -2.26
N LYS A 369 -22.42 -9.34 -2.00
CA LYS A 369 -21.70 -9.07 -0.76
C LYS A 369 -20.43 -8.27 -1.02
N ILE A 370 -20.10 -7.40 -0.08
CA ILE A 370 -18.86 -6.61 -0.04
C ILE A 370 -18.08 -7.05 1.21
N TYR A 371 -16.80 -7.33 1.02
CA TYR A 371 -15.86 -7.65 2.09
C TYR A 371 -14.88 -6.50 2.23
N PHE A 372 -14.71 -5.97 3.45
CA PHE A 372 -13.95 -4.76 3.69
C PHE A 372 -13.27 -4.77 5.06
N THR A 373 -12.24 -3.96 5.20
CA THR A 373 -11.58 -3.69 6.47
C THR A 373 -11.97 -2.33 7.02
N ALA A 374 -12.10 -2.22 8.35
CA ALA A 374 -12.55 -1.02 9.03
C ALA A 374 -12.10 -0.97 10.49
N ASN A 375 -12.13 0.22 11.08
CA ASN A 375 -11.83 0.48 12.50
C ASN A 375 -13.08 0.58 13.40
N LYS A 376 -14.19 -0.07 13.01
CA LYS A 376 -15.49 0.05 13.65
C LYS A 376 -15.51 -0.28 15.15
N GLU A 377 -14.78 -1.30 15.58
CA GLU A 377 -14.75 -1.72 16.99
C GLU A 377 -13.80 -0.85 17.83
N SER A 378 -12.73 -0.35 17.22
CA SER A 378 -11.73 0.50 17.86
C SER A 378 -10.93 1.27 16.83
N VAL A 379 -10.68 2.55 17.06
CA VAL A 379 -9.83 3.39 16.20
C VAL A 379 -8.40 2.84 16.10
N PHE A 380 -7.96 2.02 17.06
CA PHE A 380 -6.63 1.43 17.09
C PHE A 380 -6.52 0.10 16.34
N GLU A 381 -7.60 -0.37 15.73
CA GLU A 381 -7.69 -1.70 15.15
C GLU A 381 -8.22 -1.63 13.73
N ASN A 382 -7.81 -2.58 12.93
CA ASN A 382 -8.35 -2.76 11.59
C ASN A 382 -8.88 -4.18 11.50
N ARG A 383 -10.21 -4.34 11.50
CA ARG A 383 -10.87 -5.65 11.48
C ARG A 383 -11.59 -5.88 10.15
N PHE A 384 -11.94 -7.13 9.88
CA PHE A 384 -12.52 -7.55 8.62
C PHE A 384 -14.01 -7.85 8.74
N TYR A 385 -14.78 -7.33 7.78
CA TYR A 385 -16.25 -7.38 7.78
C TYR A 385 -16.78 -7.84 6.43
N SER A 386 -18.02 -8.32 6.43
CA SER A 386 -18.86 -8.43 5.25
C SER A 386 -20.17 -7.67 5.43
N ILE A 387 -20.74 -7.16 4.33
CA ILE A 387 -22.04 -6.48 4.28
C ILE A 387 -22.68 -6.77 2.91
N ARG A 388 -24.01 -6.83 2.85
CA ARG A 388 -24.70 -6.88 1.57
C ARG A 388 -24.64 -5.53 0.83
N VAL A 389 -24.71 -5.56 -0.50
CA VAL A 389 -24.72 -4.33 -1.33
C VAL A 389 -25.90 -3.40 -1.02
N ASP A 390 -26.98 -3.91 -0.42
CA ASP A 390 -28.12 -3.12 0.05
C ASP A 390 -27.93 -2.50 1.44
N GLY A 391 -26.77 -2.75 2.08
CA GLY A 391 -26.44 -2.23 3.42
C GLY A 391 -26.95 -3.08 4.57
N THR A 392 -27.54 -4.23 4.31
CA THR A 392 -27.99 -5.19 5.34
C THR A 392 -26.91 -6.22 5.68
N GLU A 393 -27.12 -7.00 6.73
CA GLU A 393 -26.26 -8.12 7.16
C GLU A 393 -24.79 -7.73 7.34
N LEU A 394 -24.52 -6.67 8.13
CA LEU A 394 -23.16 -6.35 8.54
C LEU A 394 -22.65 -7.41 9.54
N ASN A 395 -21.60 -8.14 9.17
CA ASN A 395 -21.01 -9.20 9.98
C ASN A 395 -19.51 -8.93 10.21
N LEU A 396 -19.05 -9.12 11.44
CA LEU A 396 -17.63 -9.12 11.81
C LEU A 396 -17.04 -10.51 11.58
N LEU A 397 -16.00 -10.61 10.74
CA LEU A 397 -15.35 -11.87 10.36
C LEU A 397 -14.07 -12.16 11.15
N THR A 398 -13.47 -11.13 11.78
CA THR A 398 -12.30 -11.24 12.64
C THR A 398 -12.60 -10.65 14.01
N PRO A 399 -13.16 -11.45 14.95
CA PRO A 399 -13.65 -10.94 16.22
C PRO A 399 -12.55 -10.67 17.27
N GLU A 400 -11.33 -11.17 17.07
CA GLU A 400 -10.22 -10.99 18.02
C GLU A 400 -9.78 -9.52 18.09
N GLU A 401 -9.50 -9.04 19.30
CA GLU A 401 -9.01 -7.68 19.54
C GLU A 401 -7.58 -7.52 19.04
N GLY A 402 -7.38 -6.59 18.12
CA GLY A 402 -6.09 -6.29 17.50
C GLY A 402 -6.20 -5.90 16.03
N SER A 403 -5.05 -5.80 15.40
CA SER A 403 -4.96 -5.43 13.99
C SER A 403 -4.85 -6.65 13.09
N HIS A 404 -5.67 -6.68 12.03
CA HIS A 404 -5.77 -7.76 11.05
C HIS A 404 -5.34 -7.28 9.67
N TYR A 405 -4.47 -8.04 9.02
CA TYR A 405 -4.10 -7.85 7.61
C TYR A 405 -4.64 -9.01 6.78
N ILE A 406 -5.51 -8.70 5.84
CA ILE A 406 -6.33 -9.67 5.11
C ILE A 406 -5.79 -9.90 3.71
N SER A 407 -5.67 -11.18 3.32
CA SER A 407 -5.37 -11.60 1.95
C SER A 407 -6.39 -12.66 1.51
N ILE A 408 -7.21 -12.31 0.51
CA ILE A 408 -8.25 -13.22 -0.02
C ILE A 408 -7.58 -14.31 -0.86
N SER A 409 -8.01 -15.58 -0.69
CA SER A 409 -7.50 -16.72 -1.45
C SER A 409 -7.86 -16.64 -2.94
N GLY A 410 -7.14 -17.37 -3.78
CA GLY A 410 -7.40 -17.44 -5.21
C GLY A 410 -8.80 -17.97 -5.54
N SER A 411 -9.33 -18.93 -4.76
CA SER A 411 -10.68 -19.50 -4.90
C SER A 411 -11.80 -18.55 -4.48
N LYS A 412 -11.50 -17.49 -3.71
CA LYS A 412 -12.49 -16.58 -3.10
C LYS A 412 -13.41 -17.26 -2.08
N LYS A 413 -13.01 -18.38 -1.51
CA LYS A 413 -13.75 -19.09 -0.46
C LYS A 413 -13.14 -18.88 0.94
N TYR A 414 -11.88 -18.49 0.99
CA TYR A 414 -11.11 -18.35 2.22
C TYR A 414 -10.29 -17.06 2.20
N PHE A 415 -9.72 -16.75 3.34
CA PHE A 415 -8.74 -15.67 3.47
C PHE A 415 -7.65 -16.02 4.49
N THR A 416 -6.49 -15.46 4.29
CA THR A 416 -5.42 -15.45 5.28
C THR A 416 -5.53 -14.18 6.11
N ASP A 417 -5.53 -14.33 7.42
CA ASP A 417 -5.57 -13.27 8.41
C ASP A 417 -4.25 -13.22 9.16
N THR A 418 -3.46 -12.19 8.96
CA THR A 418 -2.26 -11.93 9.75
C THR A 418 -2.62 -10.99 10.89
N PHE A 419 -2.73 -11.54 12.07
CA PHE A 419 -3.26 -10.93 13.27
C PHE A 419 -2.17 -10.66 14.31
N SER A 420 -2.27 -9.55 15.04
CA SER A 420 -1.53 -9.28 16.28
C SER A 420 -2.20 -8.19 17.11
N SER A 421 -1.88 -8.15 18.43
CA SER A 421 -2.26 -7.05 19.33
C SER A 421 -1.04 -6.58 20.14
N LEU A 422 -1.20 -5.60 21.01
CA LEU A 422 -0.12 -5.15 21.92
C LEU A 422 0.37 -6.28 22.86
N THR A 423 -0.49 -7.27 23.12
CA THR A 423 -0.21 -8.39 24.03
C THR A 423 -0.08 -9.74 23.33
N VAL A 424 -0.47 -9.83 22.06
CA VAL A 424 -0.45 -11.05 21.27
C VAL A 424 0.49 -10.88 20.09
N PRO A 425 1.62 -11.60 20.04
CA PRO A 425 2.49 -11.61 18.88
C PRO A 425 1.81 -12.16 17.64
N ARG A 426 2.44 -11.95 16.49
CA ARG A 426 1.87 -12.28 15.19
C ARG A 426 1.46 -13.76 15.08
N LYS A 427 0.20 -13.94 14.64
CA LYS A 427 -0.36 -15.22 14.20
C LYS A 427 -0.82 -15.10 12.75
N ILE A 428 -0.80 -16.20 12.02
CA ILE A 428 -1.31 -16.30 10.65
C ILE A 428 -2.39 -17.38 10.65
N LEU A 429 -3.61 -16.93 10.40
CA LEU A 429 -4.81 -17.76 10.47
C LEU A 429 -5.39 -17.93 9.06
N TYR A 430 -5.84 -19.12 8.74
CA TYR A 430 -6.59 -19.40 7.52
C TYR A 430 -8.06 -19.55 7.88
N ARG A 431 -8.91 -18.74 7.28
CA ARG A 431 -10.31 -18.59 7.68
C ARG A 431 -11.24 -18.79 6.49
N ASP A 432 -12.42 -19.30 6.78
CA ASP A 432 -13.55 -19.34 5.85
C ASP A 432 -14.07 -17.93 5.59
N LEU A 433 -14.26 -17.55 4.32
CA LEU A 433 -14.62 -16.19 3.93
C LEU A 433 -16.06 -15.83 4.32
N GLU A 434 -16.97 -16.80 4.31
CA GLU A 434 -18.38 -16.56 4.61
C GLU A 434 -18.63 -16.37 6.11
N SER A 435 -18.01 -17.20 6.93
CA SER A 435 -18.29 -17.28 8.37
C SER A 435 -17.21 -16.66 9.27
N GLY A 436 -16.02 -16.35 8.73
CA GLY A 436 -14.86 -15.93 9.53
C GLY A 436 -14.24 -17.02 10.39
N LYS A 437 -14.75 -18.25 10.38
CA LYS A 437 -14.25 -19.35 11.21
C LYS A 437 -12.80 -19.70 10.86
N ILE A 438 -11.98 -19.91 11.88
CA ILE A 438 -10.62 -20.40 11.73
C ILE A 438 -10.68 -21.86 11.25
N ILE A 439 -10.10 -22.10 10.08
CA ILE A 439 -9.93 -23.45 9.52
C ILE A 439 -8.61 -24.04 9.96
N LYS A 440 -7.54 -23.19 9.99
CA LYS A 440 -6.20 -23.63 10.38
C LYS A 440 -5.34 -22.46 10.86
N VAL A 441 -4.43 -22.74 11.79
CA VAL A 441 -3.30 -21.85 12.13
C VAL A 441 -2.15 -22.19 11.19
N LEU A 442 -1.76 -21.25 10.33
CA LEU A 442 -0.66 -21.42 9.37
C LEU A 442 0.70 -21.08 9.98
N GLY A 443 0.71 -20.21 10.98
CA GLY A 443 1.91 -19.82 11.71
C GLY A 443 1.55 -19.11 13.01
N GLU A 444 2.34 -19.35 14.03
CA GLU A 444 2.23 -18.70 15.33
C GLU A 444 3.62 -18.35 15.81
N THR A 445 3.78 -17.14 16.34
CA THR A 445 5.04 -16.71 16.93
C THR A 445 5.23 -17.43 18.26
N ASP A 446 6.37 -18.10 18.41
CA ASP A 446 6.73 -18.74 19.66
C ASP A 446 7.01 -17.69 20.74
N LEU A 447 6.25 -17.73 21.82
CA LEU A 447 6.39 -16.82 22.95
C LEU A 447 7.59 -17.15 23.84
N GLU A 448 8.04 -18.40 23.87
CA GLU A 448 9.15 -18.84 24.71
C GLU A 448 10.42 -18.04 24.40
N GLN A 449 10.62 -17.62 23.15
CA GLN A 449 11.76 -16.79 22.75
C GLN A 449 11.80 -15.42 23.42
N TYR A 450 10.67 -14.91 23.94
CA TYR A 450 10.61 -13.63 24.65
C TYR A 450 10.75 -13.80 26.17
N GLU A 451 10.58 -15.00 26.73
CA GLU A 451 10.59 -15.24 28.18
C GLU A 451 11.93 -14.96 28.84
N GLU A 452 13.03 -15.06 28.09
CA GLU A 452 14.38 -14.77 28.59
C GLU A 452 14.69 -13.27 28.68
N TYR A 453 13.91 -12.45 27.95
CA TYR A 453 14.14 -11.00 27.85
C TYR A 453 13.23 -10.22 28.80
N GLU A 454 13.76 -9.11 29.33
CA GLU A 454 12.95 -8.14 30.06
C GLU A 454 12.07 -7.35 29.07
N TRP A 455 10.84 -7.80 28.89
CA TRP A 455 9.88 -7.23 27.95
C TRP A 455 8.83 -6.37 28.65
N SER A 456 8.65 -5.13 28.19
CA SER A 456 7.61 -4.22 28.68
C SER A 456 6.40 -4.23 27.76
N THR A 457 5.22 -4.54 28.29
CA THR A 457 3.97 -4.46 27.54
C THR A 457 3.57 -2.99 27.32
N PRO A 458 3.49 -2.50 26.08
CA PRO A 458 3.02 -1.16 25.79
C PRO A 458 1.56 -0.97 26.21
N LYS A 459 1.18 0.27 26.51
CA LYS A 459 -0.20 0.62 26.89
C LYS A 459 -0.69 1.80 26.06
N ILE A 460 -1.96 1.77 25.65
CA ILE A 460 -2.64 2.92 25.11
C ILE A 460 -3.03 3.83 26.28
N VAL A 461 -2.80 5.12 26.12
CA VAL A 461 -3.17 6.17 27.08
C VAL A 461 -3.99 7.23 26.37
N HIS A 462 -4.90 7.87 27.12
CA HIS A 462 -5.81 8.88 26.62
C HIS A 462 -5.60 10.17 27.40
N PHE A 463 -5.59 11.30 26.74
CA PHE A 463 -5.42 12.60 27.36
C PHE A 463 -6.07 13.70 26.52
N PRO A 464 -6.60 14.77 27.15
CA PRO A 464 -7.22 15.87 26.42
C PRO A 464 -6.18 16.72 25.70
N THR A 465 -6.56 17.36 24.62
CA THR A 465 -5.84 18.50 24.04
C THR A 465 -5.80 19.66 25.04
N LYS A 466 -4.83 20.56 24.91
CA LYS A 466 -4.70 21.72 25.78
C LYS A 466 -5.96 22.63 25.81
N ASP A 467 -6.70 22.67 24.70
CA ASP A 467 -7.94 23.42 24.53
C ASP A 467 -9.20 22.63 24.93
N ASN A 468 -9.04 21.38 25.35
CA ASN A 468 -10.13 20.44 25.72
C ASN A 468 -11.18 20.23 24.61
N THR A 469 -10.80 20.39 23.35
CA THR A 469 -11.72 20.16 22.22
C THR A 469 -11.73 18.70 21.79
N GLU A 470 -10.62 17.98 22.00
CA GLU A 470 -10.42 16.58 21.58
C GLU A 470 -9.75 15.76 22.68
N ASN A 471 -9.97 14.45 22.64
CA ASN A 471 -9.16 13.47 23.35
C ASN A 471 -8.18 12.82 22.36
N LEU A 472 -6.91 12.87 22.71
CA LEU A 472 -5.84 12.27 21.94
C LEU A 472 -5.41 10.94 22.53
N ASP A 473 -4.80 10.14 21.69
CA ASP A 473 -4.35 8.79 22.04
C ASP A 473 -2.85 8.64 21.84
N GLY A 474 -2.21 7.97 22.80
CA GLY A 474 -0.79 7.63 22.72
C GLY A 474 -0.51 6.19 23.12
N ILE A 475 0.66 5.71 22.74
CA ILE A 475 1.22 4.44 23.23
C ILE A 475 2.44 4.77 24.08
N ILE A 476 2.44 4.28 25.33
CA ILE A 476 3.56 4.39 26.26
C ILE A 476 4.18 3.00 26.48
N THR A 477 5.50 2.92 26.36
CA THR A 477 6.30 1.76 26.79
C THR A 477 7.18 2.21 27.96
N LEU A 478 6.90 1.67 29.14
CA LEU A 478 7.64 1.98 30.36
C LEU A 478 8.89 1.11 30.49
N PRO A 479 9.94 1.56 31.18
CA PRO A 479 11.06 0.68 31.56
C PRO A 479 10.59 -0.60 32.28
N PRO A 480 11.22 -1.76 32.11
CA PRO A 480 10.84 -2.99 32.79
C PRO A 480 10.77 -2.85 34.32
N ASN A 481 11.70 -2.09 34.89
CA ASN A 481 11.80 -1.80 36.33
C ASN A 481 11.18 -0.43 36.70
N TYR A 482 10.09 -0.05 36.01
CA TYR A 482 9.41 1.21 36.27
C TYR A 482 8.94 1.34 37.71
N SER A 483 9.20 2.50 38.32
CA SER A 483 8.72 2.87 39.66
C SER A 483 8.02 4.23 39.64
N LYS A 484 6.80 4.30 40.19
CA LYS A 484 6.05 5.56 40.30
C LYS A 484 6.74 6.65 41.14
N THR A 485 7.77 6.28 41.91
CA THR A 485 8.53 7.23 42.75
C THR A 485 9.69 7.90 42.01
N LYS A 486 9.94 7.53 40.75
CA LYS A 486 11.00 8.05 39.91
C LYS A 486 10.43 8.72 38.67
N LYS A 487 11.10 9.77 38.21
CA LYS A 487 10.85 10.39 36.92
C LYS A 487 11.90 9.90 35.91
N TYR A 488 11.44 9.62 34.69
CA TYR A 488 12.27 8.99 33.66
C TYR A 488 12.49 9.90 32.46
N PRO A 489 13.62 9.77 31.76
CA PRO A 489 13.79 10.42 30.49
C PRO A 489 12.81 9.85 29.48
N VAL A 490 12.33 10.70 28.55
CA VAL A 490 11.38 10.33 27.51
C VAL A 490 12.03 10.41 26.15
N ILE A 491 11.80 9.40 25.32
CA ILE A 491 12.03 9.45 23.88
C ILE A 491 10.68 9.40 23.18
N MET A 492 10.30 10.52 22.54
CA MET A 492 9.08 10.62 21.75
C MET A 492 9.35 10.31 20.28
N TYR A 493 8.63 9.34 19.72
CA TYR A 493 8.56 9.13 18.29
C TYR A 493 7.31 9.82 17.76
N GLY A 494 7.49 10.75 16.81
CA GLY A 494 6.39 11.43 16.16
C GLY A 494 6.44 11.27 14.63
N TYR A 495 5.28 11.37 14.00
CA TYR A 495 5.13 11.46 12.55
C TYR A 495 4.21 12.62 12.18
N GLY A 496 2.92 12.56 12.55
CA GLY A 496 1.96 13.67 12.51
C GLY A 496 1.52 14.11 11.12
N MET A 497 1.79 13.31 10.08
CA MET A 497 1.42 13.67 8.71
C MET A 497 -0.01 13.23 8.38
N PRO A 498 -0.72 13.97 7.50
CA PRO A 498 -2.03 13.58 6.97
C PRO A 498 -2.01 12.18 6.36
N GLY A 499 -3.14 11.48 6.42
CA GLY A 499 -3.26 10.13 5.87
C GLY A 499 -2.55 9.04 6.68
N THR A 500 -2.00 9.35 7.86
CA THR A 500 -1.25 8.39 8.70
C THR A 500 -1.87 8.19 10.08
N GLN A 501 -1.52 7.06 10.69
CA GLN A 501 -1.83 6.73 12.08
C GLN A 501 -0.68 5.92 12.66
N ILE A 502 -0.27 6.17 13.90
CA ILE A 502 0.83 5.46 14.57
C ILE A 502 0.41 4.72 15.84
N VAL A 503 -0.71 5.11 16.44
CA VAL A 503 -1.31 4.43 17.60
C VAL A 503 -2.15 3.24 17.12
N TRP A 504 -1.60 2.03 17.24
CA TRP A 504 -2.24 0.80 16.78
C TRP A 504 -2.18 -0.29 17.85
N ASN A 505 -3.28 -1.02 18.02
CA ASN A 505 -3.29 -2.27 18.80
C ASN A 505 -2.65 -3.39 17.97
N ARG A 506 -1.31 -3.41 17.93
CA ARG A 506 -0.51 -4.44 17.25
C ARG A 506 0.79 -4.69 17.98
N TRP A 507 1.40 -5.86 17.76
CA TRP A 507 2.66 -6.24 18.40
C TRP A 507 3.77 -5.22 18.15
N GLY A 508 4.51 -4.93 19.21
CA GLY A 508 5.45 -3.82 19.26
C GLY A 508 6.79 -4.08 18.57
N ARG A 509 7.62 -3.04 18.52
CA ARG A 509 8.95 -3.06 17.89
C ARG A 509 10.04 -3.34 18.93
N THR A 510 11.03 -4.18 18.58
CA THR A 510 12.22 -4.45 19.40
C THR A 510 12.99 -3.19 19.77
N TRP A 511 13.06 -2.20 18.85
CA TRP A 511 13.67 -0.90 19.12
C TRP A 511 13.07 -0.19 20.33
N ASN A 512 11.74 -0.16 20.47
CA ASN A 512 11.08 0.45 21.62
C ASN A 512 11.40 -0.29 22.93
N GLN A 513 11.50 -1.62 22.86
CA GLN A 513 11.89 -2.45 24.01
C GLN A 513 13.34 -2.18 24.44
N TYR A 514 14.26 -2.07 23.49
CA TYR A 514 15.65 -1.73 23.75
C TYR A 514 15.78 -0.38 24.48
N LEU A 515 15.10 0.67 23.97
CA LEU A 515 15.09 1.98 24.63
C LEU A 515 14.48 1.92 26.03
N ALA A 516 13.40 1.15 26.22
CA ALA A 516 12.77 0.97 27.53
C ALA A 516 13.72 0.26 28.51
N GLN A 517 14.46 -0.76 28.08
CA GLN A 517 15.49 -1.44 28.89
C GLN A 517 16.63 -0.48 29.29
N LEU A 518 16.98 0.47 28.44
CA LEU A 518 17.96 1.53 28.79
C LEU A 518 17.41 2.56 29.78
N GLY A 519 16.16 2.43 30.21
CA GLY A 519 15.56 3.30 31.22
C GLY A 519 14.81 4.49 30.63
N TYR A 520 14.53 4.53 29.33
CA TYR A 520 13.69 5.56 28.71
C TYR A 520 12.23 5.15 28.73
N ILE A 521 11.35 6.10 28.92
CA ILE A 521 9.96 5.96 28.50
C ILE A 521 9.90 6.22 27.01
N VAL A 522 9.35 5.29 26.24
CA VAL A 522 9.11 5.46 24.80
C VAL A 522 7.64 5.82 24.59
N PHE A 523 7.41 6.96 23.96
CA PHE A 523 6.07 7.51 23.75
C PHE A 523 5.82 7.83 22.27
N SER A 524 4.63 7.51 21.79
CA SER A 524 4.15 7.87 20.45
C SER A 524 2.68 8.22 20.55
N MET A 525 2.19 9.15 19.72
CA MET A 525 0.78 9.58 19.75
C MET A 525 0.29 10.00 18.38
N ASP A 526 -1.02 9.97 18.19
CA ASP A 526 -1.70 10.58 17.04
C ASP A 526 -2.15 12.00 17.40
N SER A 527 -1.78 12.97 16.56
CA SER A 527 -2.22 14.37 16.68
C SER A 527 -3.41 14.66 15.77
N ARG A 528 -4.11 15.75 16.02
CA ARG A 528 -5.09 16.30 15.09
C ARG A 528 -4.48 16.50 13.70
N GLY A 529 -5.26 16.21 12.64
CA GLY A 529 -4.81 16.19 11.27
C GLY A 529 -4.34 14.81 10.76
N MET A 530 -4.19 13.82 11.65
CA MET A 530 -3.94 12.42 11.27
C MET A 530 -5.26 11.70 10.92
N SER A 531 -5.18 10.43 10.50
CA SER A 531 -6.33 9.65 10.02
C SER A 531 -7.00 8.80 11.11
N GLY A 532 -8.16 8.23 10.78
CA GLY A 532 -8.86 7.23 11.57
C GLY A 532 -9.98 7.77 12.47
N ARG A 533 -10.15 9.11 12.54
CA ARG A 533 -11.10 9.78 13.43
C ARG A 533 -12.09 10.70 12.72
N GLY A 534 -12.28 10.48 11.41
CA GLY A 534 -13.21 11.24 10.58
C GLY A 534 -12.59 12.46 9.91
N GLU A 535 -13.40 13.03 9.01
CA GLU A 535 -13.03 14.13 8.11
C GLU A 535 -12.67 15.41 8.88
N GLU A 536 -13.49 15.79 9.88
CA GLU A 536 -13.25 16.99 10.68
C GLU A 536 -11.90 16.96 11.38
N PHE A 537 -11.54 15.83 12.02
CA PHE A 537 -10.25 15.64 12.67
C PHE A 537 -9.09 15.69 11.67
N LYS A 538 -9.24 15.06 10.50
CA LYS A 538 -8.25 15.05 9.42
C LYS A 538 -8.02 16.45 8.86
N ASN A 539 -9.10 17.20 8.59
CA ASN A 539 -9.05 18.48 7.89
C ASN A 539 -8.36 19.59 8.68
N LEU A 540 -8.20 19.44 10.01
CA LEU A 540 -7.49 20.40 10.84
C LEU A 540 -6.03 20.63 10.43
N SER A 541 -5.42 19.73 9.67
CA SER A 541 -4.05 19.91 9.15
C SER A 541 -4.00 20.55 7.76
N TYR A 542 -5.13 20.77 7.09
CA TYR A 542 -5.13 21.32 5.73
C TYR A 542 -4.65 22.77 5.71
N GLY A 543 -3.56 23.00 4.97
CA GLY A 543 -2.94 24.32 4.85
C GLY A 543 -2.03 24.74 6.00
N ASP A 544 -2.09 24.07 7.16
CA ASP A 544 -1.20 24.32 8.31
C ASP A 544 -0.92 23.03 9.10
N MET A 545 0.01 22.24 8.64
CA MET A 545 0.41 20.99 9.31
C MET A 545 1.13 21.23 10.64
N ALA A 546 1.79 22.37 10.83
CA ALA A 546 2.63 22.64 12.00
C ALA A 546 1.81 22.91 13.27
N HIS A 547 0.71 23.63 13.13
CA HIS A 547 -0.04 24.19 14.26
C HIS A 547 -0.52 23.12 15.26
N TYR A 548 -1.30 22.17 14.80
CA TYR A 548 -1.83 21.10 15.66
C TYR A 548 -0.78 20.05 15.97
N LEU A 549 0.13 19.79 15.05
CA LEU A 549 1.25 18.87 15.27
C LEU A 549 2.06 19.26 16.51
N ALA A 550 2.50 20.52 16.62
CA ALA A 550 3.25 20.99 17.79
C ALA A 550 2.41 21.02 19.05
N LYS A 551 1.19 21.62 19.00
CA LYS A 551 0.31 21.76 20.18
C LYS A 551 -0.04 20.43 20.82
N ASP A 552 -0.40 19.45 20.00
CA ASP A 552 -0.91 18.18 20.50
C ASP A 552 0.22 17.31 21.06
N HIS A 553 1.39 17.33 20.41
CA HIS A 553 2.55 16.61 20.95
C HIS A 553 3.06 17.24 22.26
N LEU A 554 3.01 18.57 22.40
CA LEU A 554 3.25 19.22 23.68
C LEU A 554 2.21 18.86 24.75
N ALA A 555 0.92 18.71 24.37
CA ALA A 555 -0.11 18.23 25.31
C ALA A 555 0.19 16.81 25.80
N GLY A 556 0.62 15.90 24.89
CA GLY A 556 1.03 14.54 25.26
C GLY A 556 2.26 14.52 26.18
N LEU A 557 3.26 15.37 25.94
CA LEU A 557 4.41 15.48 26.82
C LEU A 557 4.05 16.05 28.20
N ASN A 558 3.19 17.07 28.25
CA ASN A 558 2.68 17.61 29.51
C ASN A 558 1.88 16.56 30.29
N TYR A 559 1.03 15.79 29.63
CA TYR A 559 0.35 14.65 30.25
C TYR A 559 1.34 13.70 30.95
N LEU A 560 2.46 13.34 30.30
CA LEU A 560 3.45 12.46 30.90
C LEU A 560 4.16 13.11 32.11
N VAL A 561 4.35 14.42 32.11
CA VAL A 561 4.94 15.16 33.24
C VAL A 561 3.94 15.25 34.40
N ASP A 562 2.69 15.59 34.14
CA ASP A 562 1.64 15.77 35.13
C ASP A 562 1.26 14.46 35.83
N GLU A 563 1.24 13.34 35.08
CA GLU A 563 1.05 11.99 35.62
C GLU A 563 2.30 11.45 36.36
N GLY A 564 3.39 12.23 36.40
CA GLY A 564 4.61 11.87 37.11
C GLY A 564 5.49 10.83 36.41
N TYR A 565 5.23 10.52 35.16
CA TYR A 565 6.08 9.62 34.36
C TYR A 565 7.41 10.27 33.98
N ALA A 566 7.35 11.49 33.44
CA ALA A 566 8.46 12.12 32.74
C ALA A 566 9.25 13.09 33.62
N ASP A 567 10.55 13.15 33.39
CA ASP A 567 11.41 14.24 33.80
C ASP A 567 11.38 15.33 32.71
N PRO A 568 10.84 16.52 33.02
CA PRO A 568 10.66 17.58 32.02
C PRO A 568 11.99 18.11 31.44
N GLU A 569 13.13 17.91 32.14
CA GLU A 569 14.45 18.32 31.66
C GLU A 569 15.14 17.27 30.78
N ARG A 570 14.53 16.09 30.61
CA ARG A 570 15.14 14.97 29.87
C ARG A 570 14.15 14.37 28.86
N ILE A 571 13.72 15.20 27.90
CA ILE A 571 12.81 14.81 26.83
C ILE A 571 13.54 14.95 25.49
N GLY A 572 13.54 13.87 24.71
CA GLY A 572 14.06 13.85 23.34
C GLY A 572 12.96 13.45 22.36
N ALA A 573 13.08 13.91 21.11
CA ALA A 573 12.20 13.55 20.02
C ALA A 573 12.98 13.01 18.82
N TRP A 574 12.38 12.10 18.07
CA TRP A 574 12.91 11.64 16.81
C TRP A 574 11.79 11.22 15.86
N GLY A 575 12.11 11.19 14.57
CA GLY A 575 11.18 10.75 13.55
C GLY A 575 11.85 10.64 12.18
N TRP A 576 11.19 9.97 11.27
CA TRP A 576 11.66 9.73 9.90
C TRP A 576 10.71 10.39 8.89
N SER A 577 11.21 10.94 7.77
CA SER A 577 10.39 11.61 6.74
C SER A 577 9.60 12.79 7.36
N GLY A 578 8.26 12.75 7.33
CA GLY A 578 7.40 13.69 8.04
C GLY A 578 7.71 13.79 9.53
N GLY A 579 8.13 12.68 10.15
CA GLY A 579 8.64 12.66 11.51
C GLY A 579 9.97 13.44 11.69
N GLY A 580 10.78 13.58 10.64
CA GLY A 580 11.93 14.48 10.62
C GLY A 580 11.49 15.94 10.68
N TYR A 581 10.47 16.32 9.92
CA TYR A 581 9.83 17.64 10.02
C TYR A 581 9.29 17.90 11.45
N PHE A 582 8.53 16.93 12.00
CA PHE A 582 8.07 16.96 13.39
C PHE A 582 9.24 17.20 14.36
N THR A 583 10.35 16.45 14.24
CA THR A 583 11.50 16.58 15.13
C THR A 583 12.12 17.99 15.07
N CYS A 584 12.29 18.53 13.86
CA CYS A 584 12.77 19.91 13.69
C CYS A 584 11.80 20.93 14.30
N LEU A 585 10.49 20.75 14.13
CA LEU A 585 9.46 21.63 14.70
C LEU A 585 9.49 21.62 16.24
N MET A 586 9.70 20.45 16.86
CA MET A 586 9.77 20.34 18.33
C MET A 586 11.05 20.94 18.94
N LEU A 587 12.06 21.24 18.12
CA LEU A 587 13.31 21.87 18.56
C LEU A 587 13.27 23.41 18.49
N THR A 588 12.28 23.99 17.81
CA THR A 588 12.12 25.44 17.62
C THR A 588 11.02 26.01 18.50
#